data_82ba0d082b222d26b37754638bebcebd
#
_entry.id   82ba0d082b222d26b37754638bebcebd
#
_cell.length_a   1.000
_cell.length_b   1.000
_cell.length_c   1.000
_cell.angle_alpha   90.00
_cell.angle_beta   90.00
_cell.angle_gamma   90.00
#
_symmetry.space_group_name_H-M   'P 1'
#
loop_
_entity.id
_entity.type
_entity.pdbx_description
1 polymer ?
#
loop_
_entity_poly.entity_id
_entity_poly.type
_entity_poly.pdbx_seq_one_letter_code
_entity_poly.pdbx_strand_id
1 'polypeptide(L)'
;MARRLQRETPTLRCVAKPSPRVVNFSHLIRQLAAVSAEDSALTEEQSERLFAAALDGGIPDLELGALLNALAGRELSPAALIGLYRAVYARSYSMAAPRSRARPVVIPAYGAGRNRPNLLPLLVLLLRRLELPVLVHGTLEGSAGVASSYILRELGVLPCATLASAQQALEQQHLAFVPLAVLSPGLANLVALRTRLGLSSPAHLAIKLLDPFSGRGVALIGAGSAEREAQLRQVLTITAQSGLLLRSCDGEPFADPQQRPQIDWFEQGQRQTLFEAEAGPVKPLPHLPAKTDVASTAAWIERALSGEVPIPHPLVNQLACCLFACGYTDDMNQAKAIAAVETGSLSTERVARLRNEHLSHRATN
;
A
#
# COMPACT_ATOMS: atom_id res chain seq x y z
N MET A 1 38.36 -11.40 -33.63
CA MET A 1 38.47 -10.75 -32.32
C MET A 1 37.09 -10.68 -31.67
N ALA A 2 36.73 -11.68 -30.88
CA ALA A 2 35.42 -11.78 -30.22
C ALA A 2 35.56 -11.29 -28.77
N ARG A 3 34.98 -10.13 -28.43
CA ARG A 3 34.87 -9.65 -27.06
C ARG A 3 33.74 -10.40 -26.38
N ARG A 4 34.05 -11.25 -25.40
CA ARG A 4 33.12 -11.84 -24.44
C ARG A 4 32.56 -10.74 -23.57
N LEU A 5 31.25 -10.49 -23.67
CA LEU A 5 30.49 -9.75 -22.69
C LEU A 5 30.30 -10.66 -21.46
N GLN A 6 31.04 -10.40 -20.40
CA GLN A 6 30.76 -10.97 -19.09
C GLN A 6 29.46 -10.37 -18.57
N ARG A 7 28.44 -11.18 -18.41
CA ARG A 7 27.21 -10.82 -17.69
C ARG A 7 27.54 -10.82 -16.20
N GLU A 8 27.61 -9.66 -15.61
CA GLU A 8 27.65 -9.52 -14.17
C GLU A 8 26.30 -9.96 -13.59
N THR A 9 26.29 -11.06 -12.86
CA THR A 9 25.19 -11.48 -11.99
C THR A 9 25.05 -10.48 -10.85
N PRO A 10 23.86 -9.96 -10.55
CA PRO A 10 23.68 -9.05 -9.42
C PRO A 10 23.97 -9.80 -8.11
N THR A 11 25.07 -9.43 -7.48
CA THR A 11 25.47 -9.91 -6.16
C THR A 11 24.45 -9.42 -5.11
N LEU A 12 23.68 -10.33 -4.54
CA LEU A 12 22.90 -10.16 -3.34
C LEU A 12 23.85 -9.79 -2.19
N ARG A 13 23.96 -8.50 -1.89
CA ARG A 13 24.67 -8.06 -0.68
C ARG A 13 23.82 -8.37 0.53
N CYS A 14 24.14 -9.48 1.18
CA CYS A 14 23.71 -9.75 2.54
C CYS A 14 24.42 -8.75 3.45
N VAL A 15 23.71 -7.80 4.03
CA VAL A 15 24.26 -6.89 5.05
C VAL A 15 24.57 -7.75 6.28
N ALA A 16 25.83 -7.73 6.75
CA ALA A 16 26.29 -8.50 7.87
C ALA A 16 25.43 -8.25 9.11
N LYS A 17 24.90 -9.32 9.72
CA LYS A 17 24.11 -9.27 10.95
C LYS A 17 24.97 -8.67 12.07
N PRO A 18 24.51 -7.62 12.78
CA PRO A 18 25.19 -7.14 13.97
C PRO A 18 25.14 -8.22 15.07
N SER A 19 26.23 -8.34 15.82
CA SER A 19 26.38 -9.26 16.94
C SER A 19 25.27 -9.09 17.98
N PRO A 20 24.56 -10.13 18.42
CA PRO A 20 23.42 -9.99 19.34
C PRO A 20 23.92 -9.63 20.74
N ARG A 21 23.74 -8.38 21.16
CA ARG A 21 23.66 -8.10 22.61
C ARG A 21 22.37 -8.72 23.11
N VAL A 22 22.46 -9.57 24.13
CA VAL A 22 21.31 -10.29 24.69
C VAL A 22 20.22 -9.32 25.10
N VAL A 23 19.07 -9.39 24.45
CA VAL A 23 17.88 -8.59 24.79
C VAL A 23 17.21 -9.23 25.99
N ASN A 24 17.00 -8.47 27.06
CA ASN A 24 16.28 -8.96 28.23
C ASN A 24 14.76 -8.80 28.00
N PHE A 25 14.14 -9.81 27.43
CA PHE A 25 12.70 -9.78 27.09
C PHE A 25 11.81 -9.64 28.32
N SER A 26 12.15 -10.22 29.45
CA SER A 26 11.39 -10.10 30.70
C SER A 26 11.38 -8.66 31.23
N HIS A 27 12.47 -7.91 31.02
CA HIS A 27 12.51 -6.48 31.33
C HIS A 27 11.59 -5.67 30.39
N LEU A 28 11.66 -5.92 29.07
CA LEU A 28 10.81 -5.25 28.10
C LEU A 28 9.33 -5.56 28.29
N ILE A 29 8.97 -6.79 28.62
CA ILE A 29 7.57 -7.16 28.94
C ILE A 29 7.08 -6.36 30.15
N ARG A 30 7.87 -6.26 31.23
CA ARG A 30 7.51 -5.46 32.42
C ARG A 30 7.41 -3.98 32.09
N GLN A 31 8.34 -3.43 31.32
CA GLN A 31 8.29 -2.04 30.87
C GLN A 31 7.01 -1.76 30.06
N LEU A 32 6.71 -2.59 29.08
CA LEU A 32 5.51 -2.45 28.26
C LEU A 32 4.22 -2.72 29.06
N ALA A 33 4.25 -3.46 30.15
CA ALA A 33 3.10 -3.67 31.02
C ALA A 33 2.88 -2.51 32.02
N ALA A 34 3.78 -1.53 32.10
CA ALA A 34 3.62 -0.37 32.97
C ALA A 34 2.38 0.45 32.62
N VAL A 35 1.72 1.01 33.61
CA VAL A 35 0.47 1.77 33.46
C VAL A 35 0.73 3.16 32.87
N SER A 36 1.87 3.78 33.20
CA SER A 36 2.28 5.06 32.65
C SER A 36 2.72 4.93 31.19
N ALA A 37 2.23 5.83 30.33
CA ALA A 37 2.64 5.89 28.94
C ALA A 37 4.14 6.23 28.78
N GLU A 38 4.68 7.07 29.68
CA GLU A 38 6.10 7.46 29.68
C GLU A 38 6.99 6.28 30.07
N ASP A 39 6.64 5.55 31.14
CA ASP A 39 7.39 4.40 31.61
C ASP A 39 7.33 3.20 30.64
N SER A 40 6.26 3.10 29.85
CA SER A 40 6.06 2.04 28.86
C SER A 40 6.62 2.37 27.48
N ALA A 41 7.12 3.59 27.24
CA ALA A 41 7.66 3.98 25.95
C ALA A 41 8.98 3.26 25.63
N LEU A 42 9.08 2.71 24.42
CA LEU A 42 10.33 2.16 23.91
C LEU A 42 11.19 3.28 23.32
N THR A 43 12.48 3.25 23.62
CA THR A 43 13.45 4.06 22.85
C THR A 43 13.60 3.50 21.44
N GLU A 44 14.16 4.30 20.55
CA GLU A 44 14.46 3.87 19.16
C GLU A 44 15.29 2.59 19.13
N GLU A 45 16.38 2.55 19.90
CA GLU A 45 17.28 1.40 19.97
C GLU A 45 16.61 0.16 20.58
N GLN A 46 15.80 0.32 21.61
CA GLN A 46 15.04 -0.79 22.22
C GLN A 46 14.04 -1.37 21.22
N SER A 47 13.32 -0.50 20.51
CA SER A 47 12.35 -0.88 19.49
C SER A 47 13.03 -1.60 18.32
N GLU A 48 14.13 -1.05 17.79
CA GLU A 48 14.87 -1.67 16.70
C GLU A 48 15.38 -3.06 17.09
N ARG A 49 15.97 -3.22 18.28
CA ARG A 49 16.45 -4.52 18.77
C ARG A 49 15.33 -5.52 19.01
N LEU A 50 14.21 -5.06 19.60
CA LEU A 50 13.05 -5.91 19.85
C LEU A 50 12.48 -6.47 18.55
N PHE A 51 12.18 -5.57 17.60
CA PHE A 51 11.61 -5.99 16.31
C PHE A 51 12.62 -6.75 15.46
N ALA A 52 13.90 -6.42 15.54
CA ALA A 52 14.96 -7.19 14.91
C ALA A 52 14.97 -8.63 15.40
N ALA A 53 14.95 -8.84 16.72
CA ALA A 53 14.90 -10.17 17.31
C ALA A 53 13.60 -10.92 16.94
N ALA A 54 12.46 -10.22 16.92
CA ALA A 54 11.18 -10.81 16.52
C ALA A 54 11.19 -11.27 15.05
N LEU A 55 11.72 -10.44 14.15
CA LEU A 55 11.83 -10.74 12.72
C LEU A 55 12.82 -11.88 12.42
N ASP A 56 13.88 -12.00 13.23
CA ASP A 56 14.89 -13.05 13.11
C ASP A 56 14.46 -14.38 13.77
N GLY A 57 13.28 -14.43 14.43
CA GLY A 57 12.82 -15.60 15.19
C GLY A 57 13.61 -15.84 16.47
N GLY A 58 14.27 -14.81 16.99
CA GLY A 58 15.11 -14.87 18.19
C GLY A 58 14.37 -14.69 19.52
N ILE A 59 13.04 -14.54 19.49
CA ILE A 59 12.22 -14.43 20.72
C ILE A 59 11.45 -15.73 20.88
N PRO A 60 11.53 -16.39 22.05
CA PRO A 60 10.73 -17.60 22.33
C PRO A 60 9.21 -17.29 22.27
N ASP A 61 8.42 -18.30 21.93
CA ASP A 61 6.98 -18.14 21.64
C ASP A 61 6.18 -17.47 22.77
N LEU A 62 6.47 -17.83 24.04
CA LEU A 62 5.77 -17.27 25.19
C LEU A 62 6.03 -15.77 25.34
N GLU A 63 7.30 -15.38 25.29
CA GLU A 63 7.75 -13.99 25.39
C GLU A 63 7.27 -13.19 24.19
N LEU A 64 7.33 -13.76 22.99
CA LEU A 64 6.81 -13.12 21.77
C LEU A 64 5.31 -12.85 21.89
N GLY A 65 4.51 -13.82 22.34
CA GLY A 65 3.08 -13.64 22.58
C GLY A 65 2.79 -12.54 23.61
N ALA A 66 3.52 -12.52 24.73
CA ALA A 66 3.38 -11.50 25.76
C ALA A 66 3.76 -10.10 25.24
N LEU A 67 4.85 -9.96 24.48
CA LEU A 67 5.27 -8.68 23.86
C LEU A 67 4.28 -8.19 22.84
N LEU A 68 3.78 -9.05 21.95
CA LEU A 68 2.79 -8.68 20.94
C LEU A 68 1.47 -8.25 21.58
N ASN A 69 1.02 -8.92 22.66
CA ASN A 69 -0.15 -8.53 23.42
C ASN A 69 0.05 -7.17 24.12
N ALA A 70 1.21 -6.95 24.74
CA ALA A 70 1.52 -5.69 25.39
C ALA A 70 1.60 -4.51 24.40
N LEU A 71 1.97 -4.76 23.15
CA LEU A 71 2.01 -3.76 22.06
C LEU A 71 0.68 -3.62 21.30
N ALA A 72 -0.23 -4.59 21.47
CA ALA A 72 -1.52 -4.53 20.76
C ALA A 72 -2.38 -3.37 21.25
N GLY A 73 -2.97 -2.63 20.30
CA GLY A 73 -3.83 -1.49 20.62
C GLY A 73 -3.10 -0.25 21.14
N ARG A 74 -1.79 -0.29 21.34
CA ARG A 74 -1.00 0.86 21.77
C ARG A 74 -0.54 1.69 20.58
N GLU A 75 -0.49 2.99 20.79
CA GLU A 75 0.23 3.91 19.93
C GLU A 75 1.73 3.81 20.24
N LEU A 76 2.53 3.56 19.21
CA LEU A 76 3.97 3.61 19.35
C LEU A 76 4.45 5.06 19.34
N SER A 77 5.40 5.39 20.21
CA SER A 77 6.08 6.68 20.18
C SER A 77 6.84 6.86 18.86
N PRO A 78 7.14 8.11 18.44
CA PRO A 78 7.95 8.37 17.25
C PRO A 78 9.26 7.59 17.22
N ALA A 79 9.96 7.54 18.35
CA ALA A 79 11.20 6.78 18.50
C ALA A 79 10.99 5.28 18.27
N ALA A 80 9.92 4.72 18.85
CA ALA A 80 9.60 3.31 18.65
C ALA A 80 9.21 2.99 17.21
N LEU A 81 8.52 3.90 16.51
CA LEU A 81 8.18 3.76 15.09
C LEU A 81 9.41 3.77 14.21
N ILE A 82 10.39 4.64 14.48
CA ILE A 82 11.67 4.66 13.74
C ILE A 82 12.42 3.34 13.93
N GLY A 83 12.51 2.85 15.18
CA GLY A 83 13.18 1.58 15.47
C GLY A 83 12.52 0.40 14.77
N LEU A 84 11.17 0.33 14.78
CA LEU A 84 10.41 -0.67 14.02
C LEU A 84 10.71 -0.58 12.51
N TYR A 85 10.65 0.62 11.94
CA TYR A 85 10.92 0.85 10.52
C TYR A 85 12.33 0.38 10.14
N ARG A 86 13.36 0.75 10.92
CA ARG A 86 14.75 0.31 10.69
C ARG A 86 14.91 -1.20 10.76
N ALA A 87 14.31 -1.84 11.77
CA ALA A 87 14.37 -3.30 11.91
C ALA A 87 13.78 -4.03 10.71
N VAL A 88 12.61 -3.56 10.21
CA VAL A 88 11.93 -4.13 9.05
C VAL A 88 12.71 -3.86 7.77
N TYR A 89 13.16 -2.63 7.56
CA TYR A 89 13.92 -2.26 6.36
C TYR A 89 15.21 -3.06 6.22
N ALA A 90 15.97 -3.24 7.32
CA ALA A 90 17.20 -4.03 7.33
C ALA A 90 17.00 -5.54 7.09
N ARG A 91 15.75 -6.04 7.20
CA ARG A 91 15.40 -7.46 7.06
C ARG A 91 14.45 -7.76 5.92
N SER A 92 14.24 -6.78 5.08
CA SER A 92 13.45 -6.93 3.86
C SER A 92 14.36 -6.94 2.64
N TYR A 93 14.01 -7.74 1.66
CA TYR A 93 14.75 -7.79 0.41
C TYR A 93 14.46 -6.56 -0.45
N SER A 94 15.50 -6.04 -1.10
CA SER A 94 15.38 -4.95 -2.06
C SER A 94 15.31 -5.46 -3.49
N MET A 95 14.68 -4.65 -4.35
CA MET A 95 14.55 -4.84 -5.79
C MET A 95 15.11 -3.63 -6.53
N ALA A 96 15.56 -3.82 -7.75
CA ALA A 96 15.91 -2.68 -8.60
C ALA A 96 14.64 -1.95 -9.07
N ALA A 97 14.61 -0.63 -8.98
CA ALA A 97 13.51 0.11 -9.59
C ALA A 97 13.55 -0.11 -11.12
N PRO A 98 12.41 -0.44 -11.76
CA PRO A 98 12.36 -0.67 -13.19
C PRO A 98 12.75 0.59 -13.97
N ARG A 99 13.25 0.41 -15.19
CA ARG A 99 13.60 1.51 -16.08
C ARG A 99 12.32 2.13 -16.63
N SER A 100 11.83 3.16 -15.98
CA SER A 100 10.64 3.92 -16.35
C SER A 100 10.87 5.40 -16.09
N ARG A 101 10.12 6.28 -16.78
CA ARG A 101 10.08 7.70 -16.47
C ARG A 101 9.40 7.97 -15.14
N ALA A 102 8.37 7.18 -14.82
CA ALA A 102 7.65 7.27 -13.57
C ALA A 102 8.28 6.37 -12.51
N ARG A 103 8.20 6.80 -11.25
CA ARG A 103 8.58 6.01 -10.08
C ARG A 103 7.63 4.82 -9.91
N PRO A 104 8.09 3.66 -9.42
CA PRO A 104 7.20 2.54 -9.16
C PRO A 104 6.21 2.86 -8.04
N VAL A 105 4.95 2.48 -8.24
CA VAL A 105 3.91 2.55 -7.21
C VAL A 105 3.93 1.27 -6.40
N VAL A 106 4.10 1.38 -5.08
CA VAL A 106 4.13 0.24 -4.14
C VAL A 106 2.80 0.18 -3.39
N ILE A 107 2.11 -0.94 -3.53
CA ILE A 107 0.75 -1.11 -3.00
C ILE A 107 0.70 -2.25 -1.98
N PRO A 108 0.56 -1.96 -0.68
CA PRO A 108 0.40 -2.96 0.36
C PRO A 108 -1.05 -3.48 0.43
N ALA A 109 -1.30 -4.69 -0.07
CA ALA A 109 -2.60 -5.35 -0.11
C ALA A 109 -2.75 -6.36 1.05
N TYR A 110 -3.18 -5.89 2.22
CA TYR A 110 -3.33 -6.67 3.46
C TYR A 110 -4.71 -6.55 4.10
N GLY A 111 -5.60 -5.78 3.51
CA GLY A 111 -7.00 -5.71 3.87
C GLY A 111 -7.79 -6.85 3.25
N ALA A 112 -9.09 -6.82 3.45
CA ALA A 112 -10.02 -7.71 2.80
C ALA A 112 -11.37 -7.03 2.73
N GLY A 113 -11.98 -7.01 1.56
CA GLY A 113 -13.36 -6.52 1.37
C GLY A 113 -14.32 -7.35 2.23
N ARG A 114 -14.88 -6.73 3.26
CA ARG A 114 -15.85 -7.37 4.16
C ARG A 114 -17.26 -6.96 3.83
N ASN A 115 -17.49 -5.66 3.77
CA ASN A 115 -18.81 -5.06 3.59
C ASN A 115 -18.96 -4.45 2.21
N ARG A 116 -17.86 -4.31 1.46
CA ARG A 116 -17.83 -3.71 0.12
C ARG A 116 -16.93 -4.52 -0.82
N PRO A 117 -17.21 -4.48 -2.13
CA PRO A 117 -16.32 -5.07 -3.11
C PRO A 117 -14.91 -4.49 -2.99
N ASN A 118 -13.90 -5.34 -3.03
CA ASN A 118 -12.51 -4.91 -3.01
C ASN A 118 -12.09 -4.43 -4.41
N LEU A 119 -12.06 -3.11 -4.61
CA LEU A 119 -11.73 -2.49 -5.90
C LEU A 119 -10.25 -2.11 -6.03
N LEU A 120 -9.38 -2.52 -5.11
CA LEU A 120 -7.94 -2.31 -5.26
C LEU A 120 -7.39 -2.89 -6.57
N PRO A 121 -7.79 -4.10 -7.02
CA PRO A 121 -7.34 -4.65 -8.29
C PRO A 121 -7.73 -3.79 -9.51
N LEU A 122 -8.85 -3.07 -9.48
CA LEU A 122 -9.19 -2.12 -10.53
C LEU A 122 -8.15 -1.00 -10.63
N LEU A 123 -7.80 -0.36 -9.51
CA LEU A 123 -6.78 0.69 -9.48
C LEU A 123 -5.44 0.17 -9.98
N VAL A 124 -5.02 -1.04 -9.55
CA VAL A 124 -3.79 -1.70 -9.99
C VAL A 124 -3.76 -1.87 -11.51
N LEU A 125 -4.85 -2.35 -12.11
CA LEU A 125 -4.93 -2.58 -13.56
C LEU A 125 -5.02 -1.28 -14.36
N LEU A 126 -5.63 -0.22 -13.83
CA LEU A 126 -5.63 1.12 -14.45
C LEU A 126 -4.21 1.72 -14.47
N LEU A 127 -3.46 1.60 -13.36
CA LEU A 127 -2.06 2.04 -13.31
C LEU A 127 -1.19 1.25 -14.30
N ARG A 128 -1.36 -0.07 -14.36
CA ARG A 128 -0.68 -0.93 -15.33
C ARG A 128 -0.99 -0.53 -16.78
N ARG A 129 -2.26 -0.21 -17.10
CA ARG A 129 -2.69 0.18 -18.45
C ARG A 129 -2.03 1.49 -18.91
N LEU A 130 -1.66 2.35 -17.96
CA LEU A 130 -0.85 3.55 -18.18
C LEU A 130 0.67 3.29 -18.17
N GLU A 131 1.08 2.01 -18.22
CA GLU A 131 2.48 1.56 -18.22
C GLU A 131 3.29 2.03 -17.00
N LEU A 132 2.60 2.35 -15.89
CA LEU A 132 3.28 2.62 -14.64
C LEU A 132 3.78 1.32 -14.02
N PRO A 133 5.02 1.27 -13.51
CA PRO A 133 5.48 0.12 -12.75
C PRO A 133 4.72 0.01 -11.43
N VAL A 134 3.98 -1.06 -11.23
CA VAL A 134 3.18 -1.31 -10.02
C VAL A 134 3.68 -2.57 -9.33
N LEU A 135 4.12 -2.44 -8.09
CA LEU A 135 4.40 -3.56 -7.22
C LEU A 135 3.29 -3.67 -6.18
N VAL A 136 2.50 -4.71 -6.27
CA VAL A 136 1.57 -5.09 -5.21
C VAL A 136 2.26 -6.11 -4.31
N HIS A 137 2.27 -5.89 -3.01
CA HIS A 137 2.71 -6.90 -2.06
C HIS A 137 1.64 -7.17 -1.01
N GLY A 138 1.53 -8.42 -0.58
CA GLY A 138 0.44 -8.78 0.33
C GLY A 138 0.49 -10.20 0.81
N THR A 139 -0.58 -10.59 1.51
CA THR A 139 -0.84 -11.98 1.88
C THR A 139 -1.59 -12.69 0.75
N LEU A 140 -1.36 -13.99 0.62
CA LEU A 140 -2.10 -14.82 -0.34
C LEU A 140 -3.53 -15.09 0.12
N GLU A 141 -3.79 -15.00 1.43
CA GLU A 141 -5.07 -15.29 2.05
C GLU A 141 -5.62 -14.06 2.76
N GLY A 142 -6.93 -13.88 2.72
CA GLY A 142 -7.64 -12.83 3.46
C GLY A 142 -8.03 -13.31 4.85
N SER A 143 -7.77 -12.51 5.87
CA SER A 143 -8.09 -12.87 7.26
C SER A 143 -9.59 -12.81 7.61
N ALA A 144 -10.41 -12.11 6.82
CA ALA A 144 -11.84 -11.95 7.14
C ALA A 144 -12.66 -11.33 5.98
N GLY A 145 -12.35 -11.67 4.73
CA GLY A 145 -13.05 -11.15 3.54
C GLY A 145 -12.31 -11.53 2.27
N VAL A 146 -12.65 -10.89 1.15
CA VAL A 146 -12.05 -11.18 -0.15
C VAL A 146 -10.75 -10.38 -0.31
N ALA A 147 -9.60 -11.08 -0.24
CA ALA A 147 -8.30 -10.48 -0.45
C ALA A 147 -8.10 -10.09 -1.93
N SER A 148 -7.30 -9.04 -2.15
CA SER A 148 -6.90 -8.58 -3.49
C SER A 148 -6.19 -9.68 -4.29
N SER A 149 -5.45 -10.57 -3.63
CA SER A 149 -4.76 -11.71 -4.25
C SER A 149 -5.70 -12.66 -5.01
N TYR A 150 -6.89 -12.93 -4.46
CA TYR A 150 -7.87 -13.81 -5.12
C TYR A 150 -8.48 -13.15 -6.36
N ILE A 151 -8.80 -11.86 -6.27
CA ILE A 151 -9.38 -11.11 -7.39
C ILE A 151 -8.32 -10.91 -8.49
N LEU A 152 -7.07 -10.55 -8.12
CA LEU A 152 -5.96 -10.44 -9.07
C LEU A 152 -5.72 -11.74 -9.81
N ARG A 153 -5.77 -12.89 -9.11
CA ARG A 153 -5.64 -14.20 -9.73
C ARG A 153 -6.76 -14.51 -10.72
N GLU A 154 -8.00 -14.16 -10.37
CA GLU A 154 -9.17 -14.30 -11.26
C GLU A 154 -8.99 -13.45 -12.53
N LEU A 155 -8.39 -12.26 -12.38
CA LEU A 155 -8.05 -11.34 -13.48
C LEU A 155 -6.72 -11.68 -14.19
N GLY A 156 -6.17 -12.88 -13.96
CA GLY A 156 -4.96 -13.38 -14.63
C GLY A 156 -3.63 -12.87 -14.09
N VAL A 157 -3.62 -12.16 -12.95
CA VAL A 157 -2.39 -11.69 -12.29
C VAL A 157 -1.98 -12.68 -11.21
N LEU A 158 -0.98 -13.52 -11.51
CA LEU A 158 -0.47 -14.52 -10.59
C LEU A 158 0.60 -13.98 -9.66
N PRO A 159 0.72 -14.50 -8.42
CA PRO A 159 1.78 -14.13 -7.51
C PRO A 159 3.15 -14.59 -8.01
N CYS A 160 4.16 -13.72 -7.88
CA CYS A 160 5.54 -14.03 -8.20
C CYS A 160 6.16 -14.88 -7.09
N ALA A 161 6.68 -16.04 -7.44
CA ALA A 161 7.28 -16.97 -6.48
C ALA A 161 8.69 -16.55 -6.02
N THR A 162 9.36 -15.67 -6.76
CA THR A 162 10.72 -15.17 -6.47
C THR A 162 10.85 -13.69 -6.78
N LEU A 163 11.84 -13.02 -6.20
CA LEU A 163 12.16 -11.64 -6.54
C LEU A 163 12.62 -11.47 -7.99
N ALA A 164 13.30 -12.49 -8.55
CA ALA A 164 13.71 -12.46 -9.94
C ALA A 164 12.51 -12.49 -10.90
N SER A 165 11.50 -13.33 -10.63
CA SER A 165 10.26 -13.33 -11.40
C SER A 165 9.46 -12.05 -11.23
N ALA A 166 9.48 -11.44 -10.04
CA ALA A 166 8.85 -10.16 -9.79
C ALA A 166 9.54 -9.02 -10.57
N GLN A 167 10.87 -8.99 -10.56
CA GLN A 167 11.64 -8.02 -11.34
C GLN A 167 11.34 -8.13 -12.84
N GLN A 168 11.30 -9.34 -13.38
CA GLN A 168 10.96 -9.59 -14.77
C GLN A 168 9.52 -9.14 -15.09
N ALA A 169 8.56 -9.45 -14.23
CA ALA A 169 7.16 -9.03 -14.41
C ALA A 169 7.01 -7.50 -14.42
N LEU A 170 7.71 -6.80 -13.53
CA LEU A 170 7.72 -5.33 -13.50
C LEU A 170 8.32 -4.72 -14.78
N GLU A 171 9.39 -5.31 -15.30
CA GLU A 171 10.07 -4.80 -16.50
C GLU A 171 9.28 -5.09 -17.78
N GLN A 172 8.59 -6.24 -17.86
CA GLN A 172 7.91 -6.68 -19.08
C GLN A 172 6.41 -6.39 -19.11
N GLN A 173 5.77 -6.36 -17.92
CA GLN A 173 4.31 -6.27 -17.79
C GLN A 173 3.86 -5.05 -16.97
N HIS A 174 4.81 -4.27 -16.45
CA HIS A 174 4.57 -3.13 -15.54
C HIS A 174 3.79 -3.47 -14.26
N LEU A 175 3.64 -4.75 -13.92
CA LEU A 175 2.91 -5.21 -12.75
C LEU A 175 3.54 -6.48 -12.18
N ALA A 176 3.79 -6.47 -10.86
CA ALA A 176 4.14 -7.67 -10.12
C ALA A 176 3.30 -7.76 -8.84
N PHE A 177 2.75 -8.94 -8.54
CA PHE A 177 2.20 -9.26 -7.23
C PHE A 177 3.19 -10.16 -6.47
N VAL A 178 3.72 -9.66 -5.35
CA VAL A 178 4.76 -10.34 -4.58
C VAL A 178 4.24 -10.70 -3.18
N PRO A 179 4.14 -11.99 -2.84
CA PRO A 179 3.79 -12.39 -1.48
C PRO A 179 4.76 -11.82 -0.45
N LEU A 180 4.25 -11.38 0.71
CA LEU A 180 5.09 -10.82 1.77
C LEU A 180 6.23 -11.77 2.19
N ALA A 181 5.96 -13.08 2.18
CA ALA A 181 6.97 -14.09 2.52
C ALA A 181 8.19 -14.08 1.56
N VAL A 182 8.02 -13.59 0.33
CA VAL A 182 9.11 -13.44 -0.65
C VAL A 182 9.91 -12.16 -0.40
N LEU A 183 9.24 -11.07 0.04
CA LEU A 183 9.89 -9.77 0.32
C LEU A 183 10.52 -9.71 1.71
N SER A 184 9.83 -10.25 2.72
CA SER A 184 10.24 -10.16 4.12
C SER A 184 9.69 -11.35 4.90
N PRO A 185 10.38 -12.52 4.88
CA PRO A 185 9.89 -13.75 5.53
C PRO A 185 9.61 -13.58 7.03
N GLY A 186 10.49 -12.89 7.77
CA GLY A 186 10.31 -12.63 9.19
C GLY A 186 9.07 -11.77 9.46
N LEU A 187 8.83 -10.75 8.64
CA LEU A 187 7.63 -9.91 8.76
C LEU A 187 6.36 -10.68 8.41
N ALA A 188 6.42 -11.56 7.41
CA ALA A 188 5.32 -12.45 7.06
C ALA A 188 4.93 -13.36 8.24
N ASN A 189 5.92 -13.93 8.93
CA ASN A 189 5.70 -14.76 10.11
C ASN A 189 5.02 -13.96 11.24
N LEU A 190 5.48 -12.73 11.52
CA LEU A 190 4.88 -11.88 12.56
C LEU A 190 3.42 -11.50 12.23
N VAL A 191 3.15 -11.16 10.97
CA VAL A 191 1.78 -10.82 10.52
C VAL A 191 0.86 -12.02 10.60
N ALA A 192 1.34 -13.22 10.27
CA ALA A 192 0.58 -14.46 10.34
C ALA A 192 0.14 -14.83 11.77
N LEU A 193 0.86 -14.37 12.81
CA LEU A 193 0.46 -14.59 14.20
C LEU A 193 -0.91 -13.98 14.55
N ARG A 194 -1.40 -13.03 13.76
CA ARG A 194 -2.75 -12.46 13.95
C ARG A 194 -3.84 -13.53 14.00
N THR A 195 -3.76 -14.55 13.15
CA THR A 195 -4.78 -15.62 13.11
C THR A 195 -4.79 -16.46 14.40
N ARG A 196 -3.63 -16.63 15.05
CA ARG A 196 -3.50 -17.38 16.30
C ARG A 196 -3.81 -16.54 17.53
N LEU A 197 -3.39 -15.27 17.53
CA LEU A 197 -3.51 -14.37 18.69
C LEU A 197 -4.79 -13.56 18.71
N GLY A 198 -5.49 -13.44 17.56
CA GLY A 198 -6.70 -12.61 17.44
C GLY A 198 -6.48 -11.11 17.51
N LEU A 199 -5.22 -10.64 17.52
CA LEU A 199 -4.87 -9.23 17.71
C LEU A 199 -3.96 -8.71 16.60
N SER A 200 -4.01 -7.38 16.37
CA SER A 200 -3.11 -6.68 15.46
C SER A 200 -1.90 -6.16 16.21
N SER A 201 -0.72 -6.48 15.71
CA SER A 201 0.57 -6.00 16.23
C SER A 201 1.11 -4.82 15.42
N PRO A 202 2.16 -4.14 15.89
CA PRO A 202 2.86 -3.10 15.11
C PRO A 202 3.39 -3.56 13.75
N ALA A 203 3.62 -4.87 13.55
CA ALA A 203 3.97 -5.44 12.25
C ALA A 203 2.93 -5.09 11.16
N HIS A 204 1.65 -4.97 11.52
CA HIS A 204 0.58 -4.56 10.59
C HIS A 204 0.64 -3.08 10.20
N LEU A 205 1.38 -2.25 10.92
CA LEU A 205 1.72 -0.89 10.51
C LEU A 205 2.94 -0.94 9.57
N ALA A 206 3.96 -1.68 9.96
CA ALA A 206 5.22 -1.78 9.23
C ALA A 206 5.07 -2.30 7.80
N ILE A 207 4.17 -3.27 7.57
CA ILE A 207 3.91 -3.79 6.21
C ILE A 207 3.42 -2.71 5.24
N LYS A 208 2.75 -1.67 5.73
CA LYS A 208 2.24 -0.57 4.89
C LYS A 208 3.34 0.40 4.45
N LEU A 209 4.49 0.34 5.11
CA LEU A 209 5.65 1.21 4.88
C LEU A 209 6.78 0.49 4.13
N LEU A 210 6.57 -0.77 3.75
CA LEU A 210 7.59 -1.55 3.06
C LEU A 210 7.79 -1.03 1.64
N ASP A 211 8.97 -0.47 1.35
CA ASP A 211 9.40 -0.07 0.01
C ASP A 211 10.62 -0.90 -0.42
N PRO A 212 10.43 -1.90 -1.29
CA PRO A 212 11.54 -2.71 -1.78
C PRO A 212 12.47 -1.97 -2.74
N PHE A 213 12.13 -0.75 -3.19
CA PHE A 213 12.95 0.03 -4.11
C PHE A 213 13.90 1.02 -3.43
N SER A 214 14.12 0.85 -2.14
CA SER A 214 15.08 1.65 -1.35
C SER A 214 14.83 3.16 -1.44
N GLY A 215 13.60 3.58 -1.18
CA GLY A 215 13.15 4.98 -1.18
C GLY A 215 12.82 5.54 -2.57
N ARG A 216 12.92 4.74 -3.63
CA ARG A 216 12.54 5.16 -4.98
C ARG A 216 11.08 4.83 -5.33
N GLY A 217 10.39 4.04 -4.52
CA GLY A 217 8.97 3.77 -4.67
C GLY A 217 8.11 4.92 -4.17
N VAL A 218 6.85 4.95 -4.62
CA VAL A 218 5.78 5.76 -4.04
C VAL A 218 4.80 4.81 -3.39
N ALA A 219 4.74 4.82 -2.06
CA ALA A 219 3.87 3.93 -1.31
C ALA A 219 2.42 4.44 -1.36
N LEU A 220 1.46 3.56 -1.70
CA LEU A 220 0.03 3.87 -1.62
C LEU A 220 -0.52 3.29 -0.32
N ILE A 221 -0.81 4.15 0.65
CA ILE A 221 -1.05 3.74 2.04
C ILE A 221 -2.48 4.02 2.46
N GLY A 222 -3.18 2.98 2.90
CA GLY A 222 -4.53 3.09 3.43
C GLY A 222 -4.56 3.04 4.95
N ALA A 223 -5.24 4.00 5.58
CA ALA A 223 -5.50 4.02 7.01
C ALA A 223 -6.92 3.53 7.33
N GLY A 224 -7.06 2.53 8.19
CA GLY A 224 -8.36 1.96 8.58
C GLY A 224 -9.09 2.75 9.67
N SER A 225 -8.40 3.65 10.39
CA SER A 225 -8.97 4.52 11.43
C SER A 225 -8.22 5.85 11.50
N ALA A 226 -8.78 6.84 12.23
CA ALA A 226 -8.16 8.15 12.42
C ALA A 226 -6.83 8.05 13.19
N GLU A 227 -6.78 7.22 14.21
CA GLU A 227 -5.58 6.98 15.03
C GLU A 227 -4.47 6.38 14.17
N ARG A 228 -4.82 5.39 13.35
CA ARG A 228 -3.87 4.75 12.45
C ARG A 228 -3.38 5.69 11.35
N GLU A 229 -4.25 6.58 10.88
CA GLU A 229 -3.88 7.64 9.93
C GLU A 229 -2.88 8.63 10.54
N ALA A 230 -3.11 9.05 11.80
CA ALA A 230 -2.20 9.94 12.53
C ALA A 230 -0.82 9.31 12.70
N GLN A 231 -0.75 8.02 13.09
CA GLN A 231 0.51 7.28 13.21
C GLN A 231 1.25 7.17 11.87
N LEU A 232 0.55 6.81 10.78
CA LEU A 232 1.13 6.70 9.45
C LEU A 232 1.65 8.05 8.94
N ARG A 233 0.90 9.13 9.16
CA ARG A 233 1.31 10.49 8.83
C ARG A 233 2.62 10.85 9.54
N GLN A 234 2.71 10.56 10.83
CA GLN A 234 3.92 10.81 11.62
C GLN A 234 5.12 10.04 11.08
N VAL A 235 4.95 8.75 10.79
CA VAL A 235 6.05 7.93 10.25
C VAL A 235 6.52 8.45 8.89
N LEU A 236 5.60 8.75 7.97
CA LEU A 236 5.95 9.29 6.64
C LEU A 236 6.72 10.60 6.73
N THR A 237 6.34 11.48 7.68
CA THR A 237 7.05 12.73 7.93
C THR A 237 8.47 12.48 8.45
N ILE A 238 8.63 11.59 9.44
CA ILE A 238 9.93 11.33 10.09
C ILE A 238 10.88 10.55 9.18
N THR A 239 10.37 9.54 8.48
CA THR A 239 11.19 8.69 7.60
C THR A 239 11.48 9.34 6.25
N ALA A 240 10.83 10.45 5.95
CA ALA A 240 10.90 11.13 4.66
C ALA A 240 10.54 10.21 3.46
N GLN A 241 9.81 9.11 3.72
CA GLN A 241 9.36 8.18 2.70
C GLN A 241 8.31 8.85 1.80
N SER A 242 8.43 8.63 0.49
CA SER A 242 7.43 9.09 -0.46
C SER A 242 6.19 8.20 -0.44
N GLY A 243 5.01 8.81 -0.38
CA GLY A 243 3.78 8.05 -0.37
C GLY A 243 2.51 8.89 -0.41
N LEU A 244 1.44 8.24 -0.84
CA LEU A 244 0.07 8.73 -0.79
C LEU A 244 -0.65 8.09 0.40
N LEU A 245 -1.19 8.91 1.29
CA LEU A 245 -1.97 8.47 2.45
C LEU A 245 -3.43 8.88 2.29
N LEU A 246 -4.33 7.91 2.47
CA LEU A 246 -5.77 8.15 2.46
C LEU A 246 -6.49 7.30 3.50
N ARG A 247 -7.73 7.70 3.85
CA ARG A 247 -8.64 6.83 4.59
C ARG A 247 -9.06 5.66 3.67
N SER A 248 -8.73 4.45 4.09
CA SER A 248 -8.91 3.23 3.30
C SER A 248 -10.31 2.64 3.44
N CYS A 249 -10.68 1.83 2.46
CA CYS A 249 -11.86 0.99 2.49
C CYS A 249 -11.47 -0.42 2.99
N ASP A 250 -12.02 -0.86 4.12
CA ASP A 250 -11.75 -2.17 4.73
C ASP A 250 -10.25 -2.52 4.91
N GLY A 251 -9.40 -1.50 5.04
CA GLY A 251 -7.95 -1.65 5.23
C GLY A 251 -7.13 -1.75 3.94
N GLU A 252 -7.76 -1.88 2.77
CA GLU A 252 -7.10 -1.83 1.46
C GLU A 252 -6.88 -0.39 1.01
N PRO A 253 -5.75 -0.05 0.36
CA PRO A 253 -5.37 1.32 0.04
C PRO A 253 -6.07 1.84 -1.23
N PHE A 254 -7.38 1.69 -1.31
CA PHE A 254 -8.18 2.33 -2.35
C PHE A 254 -9.24 3.25 -1.74
N ALA A 255 -9.58 4.31 -2.47
CA ALA A 255 -10.60 5.26 -2.07
C ALA A 255 -11.98 4.59 -2.01
N ASP A 256 -12.74 4.88 -0.96
CA ASP A 256 -14.12 4.40 -0.86
C ASP A 256 -14.90 4.86 -2.10
N PRO A 257 -15.49 3.94 -2.89
CA PRO A 257 -16.19 4.30 -4.11
C PRO A 257 -17.42 5.20 -3.86
N GLN A 258 -17.91 5.25 -2.64
CA GLN A 258 -19.09 6.04 -2.25
C GLN A 258 -18.77 7.32 -1.49
N GLN A 259 -17.51 7.55 -1.09
CA GLN A 259 -17.07 8.74 -0.37
C GLN A 259 -15.77 9.25 -0.96
N ARG A 260 -15.57 10.56 -0.96
CA ARG A 260 -14.29 11.17 -1.36
C ARG A 260 -13.42 11.38 -0.13
N PRO A 261 -12.38 10.53 0.06
CA PRO A 261 -11.44 10.72 1.16
C PRO A 261 -10.49 11.87 0.85
N GLN A 262 -9.92 12.45 1.90
CA GLN A 262 -8.70 13.24 1.76
C GLN A 262 -7.57 12.34 1.26
N ILE A 263 -6.75 12.86 0.34
CA ILE A 263 -5.55 12.21 -0.16
C ILE A 263 -4.38 13.14 0.03
N ASP A 264 -3.48 12.74 0.93
CA ASP A 264 -2.25 13.47 1.24
C ASP A 264 -1.06 12.82 0.52
N TRP A 265 -0.22 13.65 -0.09
CA TRP A 265 1.08 13.25 -0.63
C TRP A 265 2.19 13.66 0.31
N PHE A 266 3.09 12.72 0.57
CA PHE A 266 4.31 12.92 1.35
C PHE A 266 5.51 12.77 0.44
N GLU A 267 6.42 13.74 0.50
CA GLU A 267 7.69 13.72 -0.19
C GLU A 267 8.73 14.45 0.66
N GLN A 268 9.88 13.80 0.90
CA GLN A 268 10.97 14.37 1.70
C GLN A 268 10.52 14.92 3.08
N GLY A 269 9.59 14.23 3.73
CA GLY A 269 9.03 14.65 5.02
C GLY A 269 8.01 15.78 4.96
N GLN A 270 7.75 16.36 3.79
CA GLN A 270 6.73 17.38 3.58
C GLN A 270 5.40 16.73 3.19
N ARG A 271 4.30 17.33 3.66
CA ARG A 271 2.93 16.91 3.34
C ARG A 271 2.25 17.93 2.45
N GLN A 272 1.61 17.46 1.38
CA GLN A 272 0.73 18.23 0.53
C GLN A 272 -0.62 17.50 0.40
N THR A 273 -1.73 18.18 0.68
CA THR A 273 -3.06 17.65 0.40
C THR A 273 -3.37 17.82 -1.10
N LEU A 274 -3.55 16.71 -1.82
CA LEU A 274 -3.89 16.70 -3.24
C LEU A 274 -5.41 16.76 -3.47
N PHE A 275 -6.17 16.10 -2.61
CA PHE A 275 -7.64 16.19 -2.57
C PHE A 275 -8.10 16.32 -1.14
N GLU A 276 -9.02 17.25 -0.91
CA GLU A 276 -9.72 17.39 0.36
C GLU A 276 -10.85 16.35 0.48
N ALA A 277 -11.17 15.97 1.71
CA ALA A 277 -12.32 15.13 1.97
C ALA A 277 -13.62 15.90 1.70
N GLU A 278 -14.59 15.25 1.06
CA GLU A 278 -15.93 15.80 0.94
C GLU A 278 -16.88 15.10 1.91
N ALA A 279 -17.73 15.89 2.56
CA ALA A 279 -18.74 15.36 3.46
C ALA A 279 -19.88 14.67 2.69
N GLY A 280 -20.27 13.49 3.19
CA GLY A 280 -21.37 12.72 2.64
C GLY A 280 -21.00 11.86 1.43
N PRO A 281 -21.97 11.09 0.92
CA PRO A 281 -21.75 10.20 -0.20
C PRO A 281 -21.65 10.94 -1.53
N VAL A 282 -20.90 10.36 -2.48
CA VAL A 282 -20.86 10.85 -3.87
C VAL A 282 -22.23 10.77 -4.54
N LYS A 283 -22.53 11.72 -5.41
CA LYS A 283 -23.78 11.76 -6.16
C LYS A 283 -23.49 11.84 -7.67
N PRO A 284 -24.10 10.98 -8.48
CA PRO A 284 -24.92 9.80 -8.11
C PRO A 284 -24.07 8.72 -7.43
N LEU A 285 -24.72 7.86 -6.65
CA LEU A 285 -24.04 6.67 -6.08
C LEU A 285 -23.59 5.73 -7.21
N PRO A 286 -22.37 5.19 -7.13
CA PRO A 286 -21.87 4.26 -8.15
C PRO A 286 -22.61 2.91 -8.09
N HIS A 287 -22.83 2.32 -9.25
CA HIS A 287 -23.34 0.95 -9.36
C HIS A 287 -22.20 -0.04 -9.11
N LEU A 288 -22.09 -0.51 -7.88
CA LEU A 288 -21.10 -1.49 -7.45
C LEU A 288 -21.60 -2.93 -7.66
N PRO A 289 -20.70 -3.95 -7.63
CA PRO A 289 -21.12 -5.35 -7.63
C PRO A 289 -22.14 -5.64 -6.53
N ALA A 290 -23.17 -6.40 -6.84
CA ALA A 290 -24.23 -6.78 -5.88
C ALA A 290 -23.71 -7.73 -4.78
N LYS A 291 -22.65 -8.48 -5.08
CA LYS A 291 -21.97 -9.38 -4.16
C LYS A 291 -20.51 -8.97 -4.01
N THR A 292 -19.93 -9.26 -2.84
CA THR A 292 -18.53 -8.96 -2.53
C THR A 292 -17.59 -10.15 -2.80
N ASP A 293 -18.08 -11.23 -3.43
CA ASP A 293 -17.26 -12.39 -3.78
C ASP A 293 -16.25 -12.10 -4.92
N VAL A 294 -15.30 -13.02 -5.10
CA VAL A 294 -14.22 -12.90 -6.08
C VAL A 294 -14.75 -12.76 -7.49
N ALA A 295 -15.60 -13.69 -7.92
CA ALA A 295 -16.09 -13.76 -9.30
C ALA A 295 -16.94 -12.54 -9.69
N SER A 296 -17.87 -12.15 -8.81
CA SER A 296 -18.72 -10.96 -9.03
C SER A 296 -17.90 -9.67 -9.09
N THR A 297 -16.86 -9.57 -8.24
CA THR A 297 -15.98 -8.38 -8.21
C THR A 297 -15.08 -8.35 -9.44
N ALA A 298 -14.47 -9.47 -9.82
CA ALA A 298 -13.63 -9.57 -11.02
C ALA A 298 -14.41 -9.25 -12.30
N ALA A 299 -15.58 -9.87 -12.49
CA ALA A 299 -16.44 -9.58 -13.66
C ALA A 299 -16.86 -8.10 -13.73
N TRP A 300 -17.14 -7.48 -12.59
CA TRP A 300 -17.45 -6.05 -12.57
C TRP A 300 -16.23 -5.20 -12.93
N ILE A 301 -15.03 -5.56 -12.45
CA ILE A 301 -13.78 -4.88 -12.80
C ILE A 301 -13.50 -4.96 -14.31
N GLU A 302 -13.69 -6.12 -14.93
CA GLU A 302 -13.54 -6.28 -16.39
C GLU A 302 -14.49 -5.37 -17.16
N ARG A 303 -15.76 -5.29 -16.75
CA ARG A 303 -16.74 -4.37 -17.33
C ARG A 303 -16.39 -2.89 -17.11
N ALA A 304 -15.81 -2.55 -15.96
CA ALA A 304 -15.33 -1.19 -15.70
C ALA A 304 -14.12 -0.84 -16.60
N LEU A 305 -13.20 -1.78 -16.79
CA LEU A 305 -12.04 -1.60 -17.66
C LEU A 305 -12.41 -1.56 -19.16
N SER A 306 -13.49 -2.23 -19.57
CA SER A 306 -14.01 -2.14 -20.94
C SER A 306 -14.88 -0.91 -21.19
N GLY A 307 -15.19 -0.12 -20.14
CA GLY A 307 -16.02 1.08 -20.24
C GLY A 307 -17.54 0.82 -20.21
N GLU A 308 -17.96 -0.43 -19.98
CA GLU A 308 -19.40 -0.79 -19.88
C GLU A 308 -20.05 -0.22 -18.62
N VAL A 309 -19.28 -0.08 -17.55
CA VAL A 309 -19.74 0.53 -16.30
C VAL A 309 -18.80 1.67 -15.89
N PRO A 310 -19.35 2.78 -15.37
CA PRO A 310 -18.54 3.93 -15.01
C PRO A 310 -17.67 3.61 -13.77
N ILE A 311 -16.43 4.04 -13.82
CA ILE A 311 -15.51 3.95 -12.68
C ILE A 311 -15.89 5.01 -11.63
N PRO A 312 -15.99 4.66 -10.34
CA PRO A 312 -16.31 5.63 -9.28
C PRO A 312 -15.33 6.80 -9.22
N HIS A 313 -15.84 8.02 -9.13
CA HIS A 313 -15.04 9.24 -9.11
C HIS A 313 -13.92 9.26 -8.04
N PRO A 314 -14.12 8.73 -6.81
CA PRO A 314 -13.03 8.67 -5.83
C PRO A 314 -11.81 7.87 -6.31
N LEU A 315 -12.02 6.79 -7.09
CA LEU A 315 -10.92 6.02 -7.67
C LEU A 315 -10.26 6.77 -8.84
N VAL A 316 -11.02 7.54 -9.62
CA VAL A 316 -10.47 8.41 -10.68
C VAL A 316 -9.56 9.48 -10.06
N ASN A 317 -9.99 10.11 -8.96
CA ASN A 317 -9.19 11.08 -8.22
C ASN A 317 -7.91 10.43 -7.65
N GLN A 318 -8.04 9.23 -7.11
CA GLN A 318 -6.89 8.48 -6.59
C GLN A 318 -5.90 8.10 -7.70
N LEU A 319 -6.39 7.70 -8.88
CA LEU A 319 -5.55 7.46 -10.05
C LEU A 319 -4.76 8.71 -10.43
N ALA A 320 -5.41 9.89 -10.47
CA ALA A 320 -4.73 11.16 -10.72
C ALA A 320 -3.64 11.46 -9.68
N CYS A 321 -3.91 11.19 -8.39
CA CYS A 321 -2.90 11.33 -7.34
C CYS A 321 -1.69 10.41 -7.57
N CYS A 322 -1.93 9.16 -7.98
CA CYS A 322 -0.84 8.23 -8.28
C CYS A 322 0.01 8.72 -9.46
N LEU A 323 -0.62 9.22 -10.54
CA LEU A 323 0.08 9.79 -11.72
C LEU A 323 0.97 10.97 -11.34
N PHE A 324 0.45 11.86 -10.49
CA PHE A 324 1.21 13.01 -10.00
C PHE A 324 2.35 12.60 -9.08
N ALA A 325 2.07 11.81 -8.05
CA ALA A 325 3.04 11.45 -7.03
C ALA A 325 4.20 10.58 -7.56
N CYS A 326 3.96 9.73 -8.58
CA CYS A 326 5.01 8.92 -9.20
C CYS A 326 5.80 9.70 -10.29
N GLY A 327 5.47 10.96 -10.56
CA GLY A 327 6.15 11.79 -11.56
C GLY A 327 5.83 11.38 -13.02
N TYR A 328 4.68 10.75 -13.26
CA TYR A 328 4.18 10.55 -14.62
C TYR A 328 3.92 11.89 -15.31
N THR A 329 3.42 12.85 -14.54
CA THR A 329 3.32 14.27 -14.86
C THR A 329 3.56 15.11 -13.61
N ASP A 330 4.10 16.29 -13.76
CA ASP A 330 4.34 17.30 -12.71
C ASP A 330 3.17 18.30 -12.56
N ASP A 331 2.13 18.19 -13.40
CA ASP A 331 0.91 19.00 -13.33
C ASP A 331 -0.29 18.16 -12.88
N MET A 332 -0.86 18.53 -11.73
CA MET A 332 -2.03 17.85 -11.17
C MET A 332 -3.28 17.97 -12.07
N ASN A 333 -3.44 19.05 -12.82
CA ASN A 333 -4.56 19.19 -13.74
C ASN A 333 -4.38 18.25 -14.94
N GLN A 334 -3.16 18.09 -15.43
CA GLN A 334 -2.83 17.10 -16.44
C GLN A 334 -3.08 15.69 -15.93
N ALA A 335 -2.67 15.38 -14.69
CA ALA A 335 -2.95 14.09 -14.06
C ALA A 335 -4.46 13.79 -13.99
N LYS A 336 -5.28 14.77 -13.58
CA LYS A 336 -6.74 14.66 -13.57
C LYS A 336 -7.32 14.43 -14.97
N ALA A 337 -6.83 15.15 -15.97
CA ALA A 337 -7.28 14.99 -17.36
C ALA A 337 -6.95 13.59 -17.89
N ILE A 338 -5.73 13.10 -17.69
CA ILE A 338 -5.31 11.75 -18.09
C ILE A 338 -6.18 10.70 -17.39
N ALA A 339 -6.36 10.80 -16.07
CA ALA A 339 -7.19 9.87 -15.32
C ALA A 339 -8.64 9.86 -15.82
N ALA A 340 -9.21 11.03 -16.13
CA ALA A 340 -10.57 11.15 -16.63
C ALA A 340 -10.74 10.57 -18.06
N VAL A 341 -9.77 10.73 -18.93
CA VAL A 341 -9.76 10.13 -20.28
C VAL A 341 -9.63 8.61 -20.16
N GLU A 342 -8.66 8.13 -19.37
CA GLU A 342 -8.36 6.72 -19.19
C GLU A 342 -9.54 5.93 -18.60
N THR A 343 -10.32 6.56 -17.74
CA THR A 343 -11.49 5.95 -17.09
C THR A 343 -12.79 6.17 -17.85
N GLY A 344 -12.75 6.80 -19.05
CA GLY A 344 -13.95 7.15 -19.82
C GLY A 344 -14.86 8.19 -19.15
N SER A 345 -14.39 8.83 -18.08
CA SER A 345 -15.15 9.88 -17.38
C SER A 345 -15.33 11.14 -18.22
N LEU A 346 -14.49 11.32 -19.25
CA LEU A 346 -14.61 12.29 -20.33
C LEU A 346 -14.88 11.57 -21.65
N SER A 347 -15.93 10.74 -21.72
CA SER A 347 -16.31 10.20 -23.03
C SER A 347 -16.71 11.35 -23.97
N THR A 348 -16.33 11.25 -25.25
CA THR A 348 -16.60 12.25 -26.28
C THR A 348 -18.09 12.60 -26.37
N GLU A 349 -18.98 11.66 -26.06
CA GLU A 349 -20.42 11.88 -25.99
C GLU A 349 -20.85 12.77 -24.82
N ARG A 350 -20.18 12.66 -23.66
CA ARG A 350 -20.48 13.48 -22.48
C ARG A 350 -19.98 14.92 -22.67
N VAL A 351 -18.83 15.09 -23.31
CA VAL A 351 -18.30 16.40 -23.72
C VAL A 351 -19.22 17.05 -24.79
N ALA A 352 -19.72 16.25 -25.72
CA ALA A 352 -20.69 16.74 -26.74
C ALA A 352 -22.02 17.16 -26.09
N ARG A 353 -22.54 16.41 -25.11
CA ARG A 353 -23.75 16.80 -24.36
C ARG A 353 -23.56 18.08 -23.57
N LEU A 354 -22.46 18.21 -22.80
CA LEU A 354 -22.16 19.42 -22.04
C LEU A 354 -21.97 20.65 -22.97
N ARG A 355 -21.38 20.45 -24.15
CA ARG A 355 -21.23 21.49 -25.15
C ARG A 355 -22.58 21.93 -25.74
N ASN A 356 -23.47 20.99 -25.97
CA ASN A 356 -24.83 21.26 -26.47
C ASN A 356 -25.74 21.92 -25.42
N GLU A 357 -25.63 21.54 -24.16
CA GLU A 357 -26.32 22.15 -23.02
C GLU A 357 -25.86 23.60 -22.81
N HIS A 358 -24.55 23.87 -22.95
CA HIS A 358 -24.01 25.25 -22.89
C HIS A 358 -24.41 26.12 -24.05
N LEU A 359 -24.58 25.55 -25.24
CA LEU A 359 -25.04 26.26 -26.41
C LEU A 359 -26.55 26.55 -26.38
N SER A 360 -27.35 25.63 -25.83
CA SER A 360 -28.79 25.83 -25.62
C SER A 360 -29.11 26.90 -24.57
N HIS A 361 -28.30 27.01 -23.52
CA HIS A 361 -28.44 28.08 -22.51
C HIS A 361 -28.00 29.46 -22.99
N ARG A 362 -27.14 29.54 -24.02
CA ARG A 362 -26.77 30.81 -24.65
C ARG A 362 -27.74 31.27 -25.76
N ALA A 363 -28.60 30.38 -26.23
CA ALA A 363 -29.61 30.73 -27.25
C ALA A 363 -30.97 31.16 -26.64
N THR A 364 -31.13 31.06 -25.34
CA THR A 364 -32.33 31.42 -24.56
C THR A 364 -32.17 32.68 -23.70
N ASN A 365 -31.03 33.34 -23.75
CA ASN A 365 -30.75 34.68 -23.21
C ASN A 365 -30.32 35.61 -24.39
#